data_cb630d35d9471886129f217af8b12366
#
_entry.id   cb630d35d9471886129f217af8b12366
#
_cell.length_a   1.000
_cell.length_b   1.000
_cell.length_c   1.000
_cell.angle_alpha   90.00
_cell.angle_beta   90.00
_cell.angle_gamma   90.00
#
_symmetry.space_group_name_H-M   'P 1'
#
loop_
_entity.id
_entity.type
_entity.pdbx_description
1 polymer ?
#
loop_
_entity_poly.entity_id
_entity_poly.type
_entity_poly.pdbx_seq_one_letter_code
_entity_poly.pdbx_strand_id
1 'polypeptide(L)'
;MEYYYKPFEEINVFPKTFKDLLEAPCRVINLDRNPERWEIGEKKIINAGFTNYKRVSAVDAKNNKQLDEGWNILGNPKFADWDKEFKEYPGKQGCFLSHFKIWKEIIDNKIPYMVILEDDVIFHPKWKELAPEYFDNTPKNFDVLYLGAQFEFNSKFHIDIGPVFCTHAMVVTYNGAKKLWEMLLNRKLGVYTIDCMIIDSMKHRLMTMNNENSLFKSNPFTWYVWNGNFYPTEIKNMPKDWTKRNSGLVFQDESFGSEVREW
;
A
#
# COMPACT_ATOMS: atom_id res chain seq x y z
N MET A 1 -9.39 25.33 13.36
CA MET A 1 -10.51 24.37 13.31
C MET A 1 -9.90 23.06 13.76
N GLU A 2 -10.26 22.58 14.95
CA GLU A 2 -9.82 21.26 15.43
C GLU A 2 -10.57 20.20 14.61
N TYR A 3 -9.84 19.31 13.99
CA TYR A 3 -10.40 18.23 13.21
C TYR A 3 -10.76 17.09 14.13
N TYR A 4 -12.05 16.82 14.26
CA TYR A 4 -12.55 15.65 14.97
C TYR A 4 -12.71 14.50 13.97
N TYR A 5 -12.02 13.39 14.23
CA TYR A 5 -12.29 12.10 13.61
C TYR A 5 -13.78 11.76 13.83
N LYS A 6 -14.54 11.64 12.74
CA LYS A 6 -15.91 11.18 12.84
C LYS A 6 -15.91 9.67 13.04
N PRO A 7 -16.45 9.19 14.17
CA PRO A 7 -16.63 7.74 14.33
C PRO A 7 -17.40 7.19 13.14
N PHE A 8 -16.97 6.05 12.64
CA PHE A 8 -17.66 5.32 11.59
C PHE A 8 -17.97 3.90 12.06
N GLU A 9 -18.97 3.27 11.44
CA GLU A 9 -19.26 1.87 11.68
C GLU A 9 -18.11 1.01 11.17
N GLU A 10 -17.48 0.25 12.05
CA GLU A 10 -16.35 -0.61 11.73
C GLU A 10 -16.82 -1.94 11.13
N ILE A 11 -16.02 -2.46 10.20
CA ILE A 11 -16.20 -3.80 9.65
C ILE A 11 -15.00 -4.64 10.10
N ASN A 12 -15.20 -5.41 11.18
CA ASN A 12 -14.16 -6.27 11.76
C ASN A 12 -14.18 -7.67 11.15
N VAL A 13 -13.99 -7.74 9.83
CA VAL A 13 -13.90 -8.97 9.05
C VAL A 13 -12.51 -9.06 8.43
N PHE A 14 -11.82 -10.15 8.71
CA PHE A 14 -10.46 -10.44 8.24
C PHE A 14 -10.43 -11.78 7.52
N PRO A 15 -9.48 -12.01 6.59
CA PRO A 15 -9.26 -13.33 6.03
C PRO A 15 -8.89 -14.31 7.16
N LYS A 16 -9.56 -15.44 7.23
CA LYS A 16 -9.35 -16.45 8.28
C LYS A 16 -8.24 -17.42 7.93
N THR A 17 -8.09 -17.69 6.63
CA THR A 17 -7.10 -18.63 6.09
C THR A 17 -6.29 -17.93 5.00
N PHE A 18 -5.12 -18.46 4.68
CA PHE A 18 -4.35 -17.99 3.53
C PHE A 18 -5.14 -18.12 2.21
N LYS A 19 -6.00 -19.14 2.11
CA LYS A 19 -6.91 -19.29 0.97
C LYS A 19 -7.87 -18.10 0.85
N ASP A 20 -8.47 -17.66 1.96
CA ASP A 20 -9.36 -16.48 1.95
C ASP A 20 -8.64 -15.23 1.45
N LEU A 21 -7.33 -15.10 1.76
CA LEU A 21 -6.50 -14.00 1.24
C LEU A 21 -6.34 -14.10 -0.27
N LEU A 22 -6.11 -15.29 -0.82
CA LEU A 22 -5.96 -15.50 -2.27
C LEU A 22 -7.27 -15.34 -3.05
N GLU A 23 -8.40 -15.58 -2.41
CA GLU A 23 -9.75 -15.43 -2.97
C GLU A 23 -10.35 -14.03 -2.70
N ALA A 24 -9.67 -13.20 -1.92
CA ALA A 24 -10.07 -11.84 -1.64
C ALA A 24 -10.15 -10.98 -2.91
N PRO A 25 -11.02 -9.96 -2.95
CA PRO A 25 -10.93 -8.95 -3.99
C PRO A 25 -9.49 -8.42 -4.09
N CYS A 26 -8.91 -8.53 -5.27
CA CYS A 26 -7.55 -8.06 -5.54
C CYS A 26 -7.60 -7.01 -6.65
N ARG A 27 -6.94 -5.89 -6.45
CA ARG A 27 -6.79 -4.83 -7.45
C ARG A 27 -5.34 -4.70 -7.82
N VAL A 28 -5.06 -4.71 -9.12
CA VAL A 28 -3.72 -4.58 -9.66
C VAL A 28 -3.61 -3.28 -10.42
N ILE A 29 -2.82 -2.37 -9.90
CA ILE A 29 -2.60 -1.05 -10.47
C ILE A 29 -1.65 -1.18 -11.65
N ASN A 30 -2.07 -0.76 -12.84
CA ASN A 30 -1.23 -0.77 -14.03
C ASN A 30 -1.61 0.41 -14.95
N LEU A 31 -0.63 1.07 -15.53
CA LEU A 31 -0.81 2.13 -16.51
C LEU A 31 -1.29 1.56 -17.86
N ASP A 32 -2.33 2.16 -18.44
CA ASP A 32 -2.91 1.69 -19.71
C ASP A 32 -1.90 1.69 -20.87
N ARG A 33 -0.90 2.58 -20.80
CA ARG A 33 0.17 2.66 -21.79
C ARG A 33 1.25 1.59 -21.65
N ASN A 34 1.18 0.75 -20.59
CA ASN A 34 2.15 -0.30 -20.31
C ASN A 34 1.50 -1.70 -20.36
N PRO A 35 0.89 -2.13 -21.48
CA PRO A 35 0.19 -3.41 -21.58
C PRO A 35 1.12 -4.61 -21.40
N GLU A 36 2.39 -4.50 -21.83
CA GLU A 36 3.37 -5.58 -21.65
C GLU A 36 3.68 -5.86 -20.19
N ARG A 37 3.75 -4.81 -19.34
CA ARG A 37 3.91 -4.97 -17.90
C ARG A 37 2.71 -5.69 -17.29
N TRP A 38 1.50 -5.36 -17.78
CA TRP A 38 0.29 -6.07 -17.34
C TRP A 38 0.36 -7.56 -17.65
N GLU A 39 0.70 -7.94 -18.89
CA GLU A 39 0.78 -9.35 -19.29
C GLU A 39 1.77 -10.15 -18.44
N ILE A 40 2.90 -9.56 -18.07
CA ILE A 40 3.90 -10.18 -17.21
C ILE A 40 3.41 -10.24 -15.77
N GLY A 41 2.88 -9.15 -15.25
CA GLY A 41 2.35 -9.04 -13.88
C GLY A 41 1.19 -9.99 -13.65
N GLU A 42 0.23 -10.07 -14.58
CA GLU A 42 -0.91 -10.98 -14.52
C GLU A 42 -0.48 -12.44 -14.36
N LYS A 43 0.50 -12.89 -15.14
CA LYS A 43 1.05 -14.25 -15.02
C LYS A 43 1.64 -14.52 -13.63
N LYS A 44 2.35 -13.54 -13.06
CA LYS A 44 2.90 -13.64 -11.71
C LYS A 44 1.79 -13.75 -10.66
N ILE A 45 0.72 -12.97 -10.80
CA ILE A 45 -0.44 -12.94 -9.89
C ILE A 45 -1.21 -14.27 -9.94
N ILE A 46 -1.48 -14.78 -11.15
CA ILE A 46 -2.11 -16.09 -11.35
C ILE A 46 -1.25 -17.20 -10.72
N ASN A 47 0.06 -17.18 -10.98
CA ASN A 47 0.99 -18.18 -10.43
C ASN A 47 1.07 -18.11 -8.89
N ALA A 48 0.91 -16.93 -8.30
CA ALA A 48 0.82 -16.78 -6.86
C ALA A 48 -0.48 -17.35 -6.25
N GLY A 49 -1.51 -17.57 -7.07
CA GLY A 49 -2.77 -18.19 -6.68
C GLY A 49 -3.92 -17.23 -6.41
N PHE A 50 -3.79 -15.95 -6.73
CA PHE A 50 -4.91 -15.01 -6.63
C PHE A 50 -5.97 -15.32 -7.69
N THR A 51 -7.21 -15.50 -7.26
CA THR A 51 -8.32 -15.93 -8.14
C THR A 51 -9.35 -14.84 -8.42
N ASN A 52 -9.44 -13.83 -7.56
CA ASN A 52 -10.39 -12.73 -7.66
C ASN A 52 -9.67 -11.39 -7.93
N TYR A 53 -8.74 -11.42 -8.88
CA TYR A 53 -8.00 -10.22 -9.26
C TYR A 53 -8.67 -9.46 -10.40
N LYS A 54 -8.46 -8.15 -10.42
CA LYS A 54 -8.90 -7.24 -11.47
C LYS A 54 -7.85 -6.18 -11.71
N ARG A 55 -7.49 -5.96 -12.99
CA ARG A 55 -6.68 -4.82 -13.39
C ARG A 55 -7.44 -3.51 -13.14
N VAL A 56 -6.74 -2.53 -12.61
CA VAL A 56 -7.22 -1.15 -12.43
C VAL A 56 -6.34 -0.21 -13.23
N SER A 57 -6.94 0.58 -14.10
CA SER A 57 -6.23 1.64 -14.82
C SER A 57 -5.68 2.66 -13.82
N ALA A 58 -4.35 2.73 -13.73
CA ALA A 58 -3.64 3.71 -12.93
C ALA A 58 -3.90 5.12 -13.45
N VAL A 59 -3.80 6.10 -12.58
CA VAL A 59 -3.80 7.51 -12.99
C VAL A 59 -2.49 7.80 -13.70
N ASP A 60 -2.55 8.05 -15.00
CA ASP A 60 -1.37 8.40 -15.79
C ASP A 60 -1.00 9.87 -15.58
N ALA A 61 0.11 10.08 -14.92
CA ALA A 61 0.60 11.41 -14.62
C ALA A 61 1.06 12.19 -15.87
N LYS A 62 1.28 11.50 -17.01
CA LYS A 62 1.49 12.15 -18.33
C LYS A 62 0.20 12.71 -18.93
N ASN A 63 -0.94 12.38 -18.33
CA ASN A 63 -2.26 12.83 -18.74
C ASN A 63 -2.84 13.82 -17.72
N ASN A 64 -2.64 15.11 -17.96
CA ASN A 64 -3.12 16.17 -17.07
C ASN A 64 -4.62 16.04 -16.75
N LYS A 65 -5.44 15.61 -17.72
CA LYS A 65 -6.87 15.41 -17.48
C LYS A 65 -7.14 14.34 -16.41
N GLN A 66 -6.40 13.23 -16.44
CA GLN A 66 -6.54 12.18 -15.41
C GLN A 66 -6.08 12.67 -14.04
N LEU A 67 -4.99 13.47 -13.98
CA LEU A 67 -4.56 14.08 -12.73
C LEU A 67 -5.62 15.04 -12.18
N ASP A 68 -6.13 15.94 -13.02
CA ASP A 68 -7.14 16.93 -12.62
C ASP A 68 -8.42 16.24 -12.13
N GLU A 69 -8.90 15.23 -12.86
CA GLU A 69 -10.06 14.42 -12.45
C GLU A 69 -9.81 13.74 -11.10
N GLY A 70 -8.63 13.16 -10.89
CA GLY A 70 -8.25 12.54 -9.63
C GLY A 70 -8.24 13.54 -8.47
N TRP A 71 -7.63 14.70 -8.67
CA TRP A 71 -7.59 15.75 -7.65
C TRP A 71 -8.95 16.36 -7.37
N ASN A 72 -9.81 16.52 -8.37
CA ASN A 72 -11.19 17.00 -8.20
C ASN A 72 -12.02 16.05 -7.32
N ILE A 73 -11.86 14.73 -7.47
CA ILE A 73 -12.51 13.73 -6.59
C ILE A 73 -12.11 13.94 -5.13
N LEU A 74 -10.88 14.38 -4.89
CA LEU A 74 -10.33 14.69 -3.58
C LEU A 74 -10.64 16.11 -3.06
N GLY A 75 -11.35 16.92 -3.83
CA GLY A 75 -11.63 18.30 -3.48
C GLY A 75 -10.40 19.22 -3.61
N ASN A 76 -9.45 18.87 -4.48
CA ASN A 76 -8.23 19.64 -4.75
C ASN A 76 -7.45 20.01 -3.48
N PRO A 77 -6.96 19.04 -2.71
CA PRO A 77 -6.25 19.29 -1.49
C PRO A 77 -4.96 20.10 -1.76
N LYS A 78 -4.57 20.92 -0.79
CA LYS A 78 -3.29 21.62 -0.85
C LYS A 78 -2.15 20.59 -0.81
N PHE A 79 -1.14 20.76 -1.67
CA PHE A 79 0.10 19.99 -1.60
C PHE A 79 0.99 20.52 -0.48
N ALA A 80 1.68 19.63 0.20
CA ALA A 80 2.64 20.01 1.22
C ALA A 80 3.81 20.81 0.62
N ASP A 81 4.15 21.93 1.23
CA ASP A 81 5.18 22.82 0.69
C ASP A 81 6.60 22.24 0.80
N TRP A 82 6.81 21.34 1.76
CA TRP A 82 8.11 20.73 2.02
C TRP A 82 8.44 19.56 1.08
N ASP A 83 7.44 18.87 0.51
CA ASP A 83 7.67 17.80 -0.47
C ASP A 83 7.71 18.37 -1.89
N LYS A 84 8.87 18.95 -2.24
CA LYS A 84 9.10 19.47 -3.58
C LYS A 84 9.03 18.37 -4.64
N GLU A 85 9.55 17.19 -4.33
CA GLU A 85 9.54 16.06 -5.26
C GLU A 85 8.12 15.62 -5.62
N PHE A 86 7.16 15.66 -4.70
CA PHE A 86 5.77 15.34 -5.00
C PHE A 86 5.15 16.31 -6.03
N LYS A 87 5.58 17.57 -6.00
CA LYS A 87 5.16 18.58 -6.97
C LYS A 87 5.90 18.44 -8.30
N GLU A 88 7.20 18.14 -8.25
CA GLU A 88 8.08 18.06 -9.42
C GLU A 88 7.97 16.75 -10.18
N TYR A 89 7.59 15.66 -9.49
CA TYR A 89 7.43 14.32 -10.08
C TYR A 89 5.96 13.91 -10.15
N PRO A 90 5.25 14.25 -11.23
CA PRO A 90 3.82 13.90 -11.38
C PRO A 90 3.53 12.39 -11.24
N GLY A 91 4.51 11.51 -11.52
CA GLY A 91 4.39 10.07 -11.29
C GLY A 91 4.05 9.71 -9.85
N LYS A 92 4.60 10.45 -8.86
CA LYS A 92 4.22 10.29 -7.44
C LYS A 92 2.76 10.64 -7.19
N GLN A 93 2.24 11.65 -7.89
CA GLN A 93 0.82 12.04 -7.82
C GLN A 93 -0.07 10.97 -8.45
N GLY A 94 0.33 10.42 -9.60
CA GLY A 94 -0.38 9.33 -10.26
C GLY A 94 -0.47 8.07 -9.38
N CYS A 95 0.64 7.69 -8.74
CA CYS A 95 0.68 6.60 -7.77
C CYS A 95 -0.28 6.84 -6.61
N PHE A 96 -0.18 8.01 -5.97
CA PHE A 96 -1.07 8.43 -4.89
C PHE A 96 -2.55 8.31 -5.28
N LEU A 97 -2.94 8.92 -6.39
CA LEU A 97 -4.32 8.94 -6.85
C LEU A 97 -4.83 7.54 -7.23
N SER A 98 -3.96 6.67 -7.74
CA SER A 98 -4.32 5.30 -8.08
C SER A 98 -4.68 4.48 -6.85
N HIS A 99 -3.87 4.54 -5.79
CA HIS A 99 -4.18 3.90 -4.51
C HIS A 99 -5.43 4.50 -3.86
N PHE A 100 -5.54 5.81 -3.91
CA PHE A 100 -6.67 6.52 -3.34
C PHE A 100 -8.01 6.12 -3.97
N LYS A 101 -8.06 5.95 -5.29
CA LYS A 101 -9.25 5.44 -6.00
C LYS A 101 -9.67 4.06 -5.49
N ILE A 102 -8.70 3.18 -5.19
CA ILE A 102 -8.99 1.85 -4.65
C ILE A 102 -9.49 1.94 -3.20
N TRP A 103 -8.90 2.80 -2.37
CA TRP A 103 -9.41 3.01 -1.01
C TRP A 103 -10.84 3.56 -1.04
N LYS A 104 -11.16 4.44 -1.99
CA LYS A 104 -12.54 4.90 -2.20
C LYS A 104 -13.46 3.75 -2.60
N GLU A 105 -13.04 2.85 -3.48
CA GLU A 105 -13.79 1.65 -3.85
C GLU A 105 -14.08 0.77 -2.62
N ILE A 106 -13.10 0.55 -1.76
CA ILE A 106 -13.27 -0.21 -0.51
C ILE A 106 -14.34 0.44 0.36
N ILE A 107 -14.27 1.76 0.52
CA ILE A 107 -15.19 2.53 1.37
C ILE A 107 -16.61 2.53 0.81
N ASP A 108 -16.77 2.89 -0.46
CA ASP A 108 -18.06 3.05 -1.10
C ASP A 108 -18.85 1.75 -1.16
N ASN A 109 -18.15 0.62 -1.37
CA ASN A 109 -18.75 -0.70 -1.49
C ASN A 109 -18.71 -1.51 -0.19
N LYS A 110 -18.23 -0.92 0.91
CA LYS A 110 -18.08 -1.59 2.22
C LYS A 110 -17.35 -2.94 2.11
N ILE A 111 -16.28 -2.99 1.31
CA ILE A 111 -15.49 -4.22 1.12
C ILE A 111 -14.69 -4.48 2.39
N PRO A 112 -14.87 -5.63 3.07
CA PRO A 112 -14.22 -5.88 4.35
C PRO A 112 -12.70 -5.77 4.30
N TYR A 113 -12.09 -6.33 3.26
CA TYR A 113 -10.65 -6.22 2.97
C TYR A 113 -10.38 -6.46 1.49
N MET A 114 -9.29 -5.90 0.99
CA MET A 114 -8.88 -6.00 -0.40
C MET A 114 -7.36 -6.10 -0.49
N VAL A 115 -6.88 -6.95 -1.38
CA VAL A 115 -5.46 -6.98 -1.76
C VAL A 115 -5.22 -5.92 -2.83
N ILE A 116 -4.18 -5.13 -2.65
CA ILE A 116 -3.74 -4.10 -3.61
C ILE A 116 -2.32 -4.45 -4.03
N LEU A 117 -2.12 -4.62 -5.32
CA LEU A 117 -0.82 -4.91 -5.92
C LEU A 117 -0.50 -3.85 -6.98
N GLU A 118 0.79 -3.57 -7.17
CA GLU A 118 1.28 -2.85 -8.36
C GLU A 118 1.72 -3.86 -9.43
N ASP A 119 1.81 -3.45 -10.68
CA ASP A 119 2.09 -4.36 -11.82
C ASP A 119 3.53 -4.87 -11.86
N ASP A 120 4.41 -4.29 -11.04
CA ASP A 120 5.81 -4.64 -10.91
C ASP A 120 6.14 -5.60 -9.76
N VAL A 121 5.14 -6.26 -9.18
CA VAL A 121 5.36 -7.21 -8.08
C VAL A 121 6.11 -8.47 -8.55
N ILE A 122 7.00 -8.95 -7.68
CA ILE A 122 7.63 -10.26 -7.77
C ILE A 122 7.34 -11.02 -6.48
N PHE A 123 6.75 -12.20 -6.61
CA PHE A 123 6.55 -13.08 -5.46
C PHE A 123 7.80 -13.90 -5.17
N HIS A 124 8.08 -14.12 -3.89
CA HIS A 124 9.18 -14.97 -3.46
C HIS A 124 9.09 -16.36 -4.13
N PRO A 125 10.19 -16.97 -4.62
CA PRO A 125 10.14 -18.27 -5.30
C PRO A 125 9.45 -19.36 -4.48
N LYS A 126 9.56 -19.29 -3.15
CA LYS A 126 8.88 -20.17 -2.20
C LYS A 126 7.58 -19.57 -1.65
N TRP A 127 6.92 -18.68 -2.40
CA TRP A 127 5.69 -18.02 -1.96
C TRP A 127 4.64 -19.01 -1.44
N LYS A 128 4.37 -20.07 -2.21
CA LYS A 128 3.34 -21.07 -1.85
C LYS A 128 3.67 -21.88 -0.60
N GLU A 129 4.95 -21.97 -0.26
CA GLU A 129 5.44 -22.66 0.93
C GLU A 129 5.42 -21.73 2.16
N LEU A 130 5.95 -20.52 1.98
CA LEU A 130 6.19 -19.59 3.09
C LEU A 130 4.97 -18.74 3.45
N ALA A 131 4.19 -18.30 2.45
CA ALA A 131 3.10 -17.36 2.70
C ALA A 131 2.00 -17.89 3.64
N PRO A 132 1.61 -19.17 3.62
CA PRO A 132 0.70 -19.71 4.62
C PRO A 132 1.22 -19.54 6.05
N GLU A 133 2.50 -19.85 6.31
CA GLU A 133 3.12 -19.70 7.63
C GLU A 133 3.16 -18.23 8.07
N TYR A 134 3.52 -17.32 7.16
CA TYR A 134 3.49 -15.89 7.44
C TYR A 134 2.09 -15.39 7.74
N PHE A 135 1.12 -15.86 6.98
CA PHE A 135 -0.28 -15.50 7.18
C PHE A 135 -0.80 -16.01 8.54
N ASP A 136 -0.51 -17.24 8.91
CA ASP A 136 -0.98 -17.85 10.16
C ASP A 136 -0.40 -17.10 11.38
N ASN A 137 0.82 -16.60 11.27
CA ASN A 137 1.49 -15.82 12.31
C ASN A 137 1.13 -14.32 12.29
N THR A 138 0.35 -13.84 11.32
CA THR A 138 -0.08 -12.44 11.26
C THR A 138 -1.29 -12.21 12.17
N PRO A 139 -1.25 -11.23 13.09
CA PRO A 139 -2.42 -10.84 13.87
C PRO A 139 -3.59 -10.41 12.97
N LYS A 140 -4.81 -10.80 13.34
CA LYS A 140 -6.03 -10.55 12.55
C LYS A 140 -6.78 -9.29 13.01
N ASN A 141 -6.05 -8.22 13.30
CA ASN A 141 -6.60 -6.94 13.77
C ASN A 141 -5.91 -5.74 13.10
N PHE A 142 -5.50 -5.88 11.84
CA PHE A 142 -4.79 -4.83 11.13
C PHE A 142 -5.73 -3.93 10.32
N ASP A 143 -5.35 -2.68 10.17
CA ASP A 143 -5.89 -1.76 9.18
C ASP A 143 -5.21 -1.97 7.82
N VAL A 144 -3.88 -2.16 7.85
CA VAL A 144 -3.06 -2.48 6.69
C VAL A 144 -2.06 -3.59 7.02
N LEU A 145 -1.96 -4.56 6.12
CA LEU A 145 -0.91 -5.58 6.13
C LEU A 145 -0.06 -5.42 4.86
N TYR A 146 1.23 -5.18 5.03
CA TYR A 146 2.20 -5.18 3.94
C TYR A 146 2.71 -6.61 3.71
N LEU A 147 2.52 -7.12 2.48
CA LEU A 147 3.04 -8.44 2.07
C LEU A 147 4.51 -8.35 1.68
N GLY A 148 4.99 -7.14 1.44
CA GLY A 148 6.37 -6.77 1.19
C GLY A 148 6.52 -5.27 1.27
N ALA A 149 7.71 -4.82 1.68
CA ALA A 149 8.03 -3.41 1.84
C ALA A 149 9.54 -3.18 1.83
N GLN A 150 9.94 -1.92 1.77
CA GLN A 150 11.34 -1.54 1.95
C GLN A 150 11.60 -1.11 3.38
N PHE A 151 12.32 -1.92 4.12
CA PHE A 151 12.86 -1.57 5.45
C PHE A 151 13.85 -2.65 5.93
N GLU A 152 14.66 -2.31 6.93
CA GLU A 152 15.68 -3.20 7.49
C GLU A 152 15.28 -3.62 8.91
N PHE A 153 14.83 -4.86 9.09
CA PHE A 153 14.67 -5.47 10.41
C PHE A 153 14.96 -6.98 10.36
N ASN A 154 15.52 -7.51 11.43
CA ASN A 154 15.88 -8.92 11.58
C ASN A 154 14.86 -9.66 12.47
N SER A 155 13.62 -9.72 12.07
CA SER A 155 12.62 -10.55 12.75
C SER A 155 11.94 -11.51 11.78
N LYS A 156 11.30 -12.56 12.29
CA LYS A 156 10.49 -13.46 11.47
C LYS A 156 9.04 -12.98 11.41
N PHE A 157 8.36 -13.38 10.34
CA PHE A 157 6.93 -13.21 10.08
C PHE A 157 6.49 -11.75 9.98
N HIS A 158 5.99 -11.14 11.04
CA HIS A 158 5.46 -9.79 11.01
C HIS A 158 6.12 -8.88 12.04
N ILE A 159 6.10 -7.60 11.74
CA ILE A 159 6.47 -6.54 12.68
C ILE A 159 5.44 -5.41 12.61
N ASP A 160 5.34 -4.65 13.69
CA ASP A 160 4.45 -3.48 13.82
C ASP A 160 5.23 -2.18 14.07
N ILE A 161 6.51 -2.19 13.74
CA ILE A 161 7.42 -1.06 13.92
C ILE A 161 7.73 -0.46 12.54
N GLY A 162 7.42 0.82 12.38
CA GLY A 162 7.73 1.57 11.14
C GLY A 162 9.05 2.36 11.25
N PRO A 163 9.48 3.03 10.20
CA PRO A 163 8.79 3.36 8.94
C PRO A 163 8.78 2.23 7.91
N VAL A 164 7.70 2.12 7.15
CA VAL A 164 7.53 1.14 6.07
C VAL A 164 7.35 1.89 4.76
N PHE A 165 8.28 1.74 3.83
CA PHE A 165 8.21 2.35 2.52
C PHE A 165 7.66 1.39 1.46
N CYS A 166 7.16 1.96 0.37
CA CYS A 166 6.52 1.32 -0.77
C CYS A 166 5.13 0.75 -0.49
N THR A 167 4.30 0.84 -1.51
CA THR A 167 2.88 0.46 -1.47
C THR A 167 2.54 -0.67 -2.44
N HIS A 168 3.56 -1.32 -2.99
CA HIS A 168 3.44 -2.26 -4.10
C HIS A 168 2.61 -3.52 -3.79
N ALA A 169 2.51 -3.92 -2.51
CA ALA A 169 1.75 -5.11 -2.12
C ALA A 169 1.18 -4.98 -0.70
N MET A 170 -0.10 -4.68 -0.63
CA MET A 170 -0.80 -4.45 0.64
C MET A 170 -2.14 -5.18 0.69
N VAL A 171 -2.57 -5.54 1.90
CA VAL A 171 -3.97 -5.85 2.22
C VAL A 171 -4.52 -4.68 3.03
N VAL A 172 -5.55 -4.03 2.51
CA VAL A 172 -6.19 -2.89 3.17
C VAL A 172 -7.60 -3.29 3.60
N THR A 173 -7.91 -3.12 4.88
CA THR A 173 -9.26 -3.37 5.40
C THR A 173 -10.16 -2.15 5.17
N TYR A 174 -11.49 -2.34 5.31
CA TYR A 174 -12.44 -1.24 5.29
C TYR A 174 -12.08 -0.17 6.32
N ASN A 175 -11.78 -0.61 7.55
CA ASN A 175 -11.39 0.32 8.62
C ASN A 175 -10.09 1.04 8.30
N GLY A 176 -9.11 0.32 7.74
CA GLY A 176 -7.86 0.90 7.26
C GLY A 176 -8.07 1.94 6.17
N ALA A 177 -8.87 1.63 5.16
CA ALA A 177 -9.22 2.56 4.09
C ALA A 177 -9.92 3.82 4.63
N LYS A 178 -10.86 3.68 5.57
CA LYS A 178 -11.53 4.80 6.25
C LYS A 178 -10.55 5.67 7.01
N LYS A 179 -9.67 5.07 7.80
CA LYS A 179 -8.65 5.80 8.58
C LYS A 179 -7.66 6.52 7.66
N LEU A 180 -7.17 5.85 6.62
CA LEU A 180 -6.29 6.45 5.62
C LEU A 180 -6.98 7.63 4.92
N TRP A 181 -8.24 7.45 4.50
CA TRP A 181 -9.03 8.49 3.85
C TRP A 181 -9.19 9.73 4.73
N GLU A 182 -9.70 9.55 5.95
CA GLU A 182 -9.92 10.65 6.90
C GLU A 182 -8.62 11.39 7.20
N MET A 183 -7.55 10.65 7.37
CA MET A 183 -6.25 11.19 7.66
C MET A 183 -5.66 12.00 6.51
N LEU A 184 -5.82 11.52 5.26
CA LEU A 184 -5.30 12.20 4.08
C LEU A 184 -6.07 13.49 3.79
N LEU A 185 -7.40 13.49 3.92
CA LEU A 185 -8.23 14.67 3.67
C LEU A 185 -8.07 15.75 4.74
N ASN A 186 -7.67 15.36 5.95
CA ASN A 186 -7.70 16.23 7.13
C ASN A 186 -6.34 16.81 7.50
N ARG A 187 -5.32 16.66 6.67
CA ARG A 187 -4.00 17.15 7.00
C ARG A 187 -3.84 18.66 6.80
N LYS A 188 -3.49 19.34 7.88
CA LYS A 188 -3.09 20.75 7.85
C LYS A 188 -1.85 21.00 6.97
N LEU A 189 -0.97 19.98 6.85
CA LEU A 189 0.27 20.07 6.08
C LEU A 189 0.09 19.85 4.58
N GLY A 190 -1.12 19.43 4.13
CA GLY A 190 -1.37 19.09 2.75
C GLY A 190 -1.02 17.64 2.41
N VAL A 191 -1.20 17.25 1.16
CA VAL A 191 -0.86 15.92 0.63
C VAL A 191 0.56 15.89 0.05
N TYR A 192 1.18 14.73 0.13
CA TYR A 192 2.54 14.47 -0.34
C TYR A 192 2.71 12.98 -0.69
N THR A 193 3.92 12.51 -0.91
CA THR A 193 4.22 11.13 -1.31
C THR A 193 3.50 10.13 -0.40
N ILE A 194 2.78 9.16 -1.00
CA ILE A 194 1.79 8.31 -0.34
C ILE A 194 2.36 7.47 0.81
N ASP A 195 3.52 6.83 0.61
CA ASP A 195 4.16 6.01 1.63
C ASP A 195 4.61 6.86 2.83
N CYS A 196 5.15 8.05 2.59
CA CYS A 196 5.47 9.02 3.64
C CYS A 196 4.22 9.46 4.42
N MET A 197 3.08 9.63 3.76
CA MET A 197 1.82 9.95 4.44
C MET A 197 1.35 8.82 5.33
N ILE A 198 1.45 7.58 4.86
CA ILE A 198 1.11 6.40 5.66
C ILE A 198 2.07 6.25 6.85
N ILE A 199 3.38 6.47 6.63
CA ILE A 199 4.40 6.44 7.69
C ILE A 199 4.10 7.47 8.78
N ASP A 200 3.71 8.68 8.41
CA ASP A 200 3.36 9.69 9.40
C ASP A 200 2.15 9.28 10.24
N SER A 201 1.27 8.46 9.70
CA SER A 201 0.16 7.86 10.42
C SER A 201 0.62 6.83 11.43
N MET A 202 1.62 6.07 11.05
CA MET A 202 2.30 5.13 11.94
C MET A 202 3.02 5.88 13.07
N LYS A 203 3.73 6.97 12.75
CA LYS A 203 4.40 7.82 13.74
C LYS A 203 3.42 8.44 14.74
N HIS A 204 2.27 8.89 14.28
CA HIS A 204 1.24 9.38 15.18
C HIS A 204 0.83 8.32 16.21
N ARG A 205 0.78 7.05 15.86
CA ARG A 205 0.58 5.97 16.84
C ARG A 205 1.72 5.94 17.86
N LEU A 206 2.98 6.02 17.42
CA LEU A 206 4.15 5.99 18.32
C LEU A 206 4.23 7.25 19.20
N MET A 207 3.87 8.41 18.67
CA MET A 207 3.87 9.69 19.40
C MET A 207 2.66 9.85 20.33
N THR A 208 1.52 9.24 20.00
CA THR A 208 0.25 9.43 20.72
C THR A 208 0.08 8.48 21.89
N MET A 209 0.94 7.50 22.06
CA MET A 209 1.01 6.79 23.35
C MET A 209 1.28 7.74 24.53
N ASN A 210 1.80 8.95 24.25
CA ASN A 210 2.13 9.97 25.23
C ASN A 210 1.39 11.32 25.07
N ASN A 211 0.47 11.46 24.10
CA ASN A 211 -0.14 12.78 23.83
C ASN A 211 -1.67 12.72 23.87
N GLU A 212 -2.25 13.50 24.78
CA GLU A 212 -3.69 13.48 25.08
C GLU A 212 -4.63 13.94 23.95
N ASN A 213 -4.12 14.52 22.87
CA ASN A 213 -4.87 15.15 21.78
C ASN A 213 -4.89 14.40 20.45
N SER A 214 -4.61 13.09 20.42
CA SER A 214 -4.53 12.37 19.16
C SER A 214 -5.88 11.97 18.60
N LEU A 215 -6.07 12.20 17.30
CA LEU A 215 -7.25 11.82 16.51
C LEU A 215 -7.59 10.32 16.60
N PHE A 216 -6.64 9.47 16.96
CA PHE A 216 -6.76 8.01 17.00
C PHE A 216 -6.61 7.41 18.40
N LYS A 217 -6.79 8.19 19.47
CA LYS A 217 -6.70 7.72 20.86
C LYS A 217 -7.58 6.48 21.12
N SER A 218 -8.80 6.50 20.60
CA SER A 218 -9.79 5.44 20.80
C SER A 218 -9.73 4.34 19.72
N ASN A 219 -9.10 4.60 18.58
CA ASN A 219 -9.03 3.68 17.45
C ASN A 219 -7.71 3.88 16.66
N PRO A 220 -6.57 3.44 17.19
CA PRO A 220 -5.27 3.65 16.56
C PRO A 220 -5.16 2.93 15.22
N PHE A 221 -4.44 3.55 14.28
CA PHE A 221 -4.08 2.90 13.02
C PHE A 221 -3.14 1.73 13.30
N THR A 222 -3.54 0.53 12.88
CA THR A 222 -2.80 -0.72 13.12
C THR A 222 -2.28 -1.28 11.81
N TRP A 223 -0.99 -1.55 11.76
CA TRP A 223 -0.37 -2.15 10.58
C TRP A 223 0.60 -3.25 10.96
N TYR A 224 0.78 -4.20 10.06
CA TYR A 224 1.83 -5.20 10.14
C TYR A 224 2.55 -5.30 8.81
N VAL A 225 3.79 -5.72 8.87
CA VAL A 225 4.65 -5.93 7.71
C VAL A 225 5.19 -7.35 7.76
N TRP A 226 5.00 -8.09 6.70
CA TRP A 226 5.69 -9.35 6.53
C TRP A 226 7.19 -9.08 6.40
N ASN A 227 7.96 -9.69 7.25
CA ASN A 227 9.39 -9.44 7.42
C ASN A 227 10.19 -10.73 7.32
N GLY A 228 11.40 -10.62 6.85
CA GLY A 228 12.37 -11.72 6.76
C GLY A 228 13.43 -11.39 5.73
N ASN A 229 14.65 -11.84 5.97
CA ASN A 229 15.79 -11.66 5.07
C ASN A 229 15.72 -12.60 3.86
N PHE A 230 14.56 -12.74 3.27
CA PHE A 230 14.35 -13.65 2.16
C PHE A 230 14.46 -12.92 0.83
N TYR A 231 15.54 -12.19 0.67
CA TYR A 231 15.89 -11.79 -0.67
C TYR A 231 16.37 -13.06 -1.40
N PRO A 232 15.63 -13.53 -2.42
CA PRO A 232 16.07 -14.69 -3.16
C PRO A 232 17.29 -14.27 -3.99
N THR A 233 18.45 -14.85 -3.68
CA THR A 233 19.65 -14.74 -4.52
C THR A 233 19.41 -15.21 -5.96
N GLU A 234 18.25 -15.81 -6.23
CA GLU A 234 17.78 -16.35 -7.49
C GLU A 234 17.08 -15.34 -8.39
N ILE A 235 16.63 -14.19 -7.84
CA ILE A 235 16.07 -13.11 -8.66
C ILE A 235 17.24 -12.41 -9.36
N LYS A 236 17.47 -12.79 -10.61
CA LYS A 236 18.47 -12.15 -11.47
C LYS A 236 18.04 -10.70 -11.74
N ASN A 237 19.01 -9.80 -11.71
CA ASN A 237 18.91 -8.37 -12.08
C ASN A 237 18.41 -7.38 -11.03
N MET A 238 18.28 -7.75 -9.77
CA MET A 238 18.07 -6.72 -8.75
C MET A 238 19.36 -5.98 -8.40
N PRO A 239 19.34 -4.65 -8.26
CA PRO A 239 20.48 -3.90 -7.79
C PRO A 239 20.95 -4.41 -6.43
N LYS A 240 22.25 -4.64 -6.27
CA LYS A 240 22.81 -5.20 -5.02
C LYS A 240 22.44 -4.42 -3.76
N ASP A 241 22.18 -3.11 -3.90
CA ASP A 241 21.83 -2.23 -2.79
C ASP A 241 20.39 -2.40 -2.31
N TRP A 242 19.50 -2.89 -3.17
CA TRP A 242 18.07 -3.14 -2.86
C TRP A 242 17.86 -4.44 -2.09
N THR A 243 18.75 -5.40 -2.24
CA THR A 243 18.68 -6.68 -1.52
C THR A 243 18.65 -6.52 0.00
N LYS A 244 19.24 -5.44 0.51
CA LYS A 244 19.32 -5.16 1.94
C LYS A 244 18.11 -4.45 2.52
N ARG A 245 17.22 -3.91 1.67
CA ARG A 245 16.08 -3.08 2.10
C ARG A 245 14.73 -3.71 1.84
N ASN A 246 14.65 -4.72 0.98
CA ASN A 246 13.41 -5.42 0.69
C ASN A 246 13.11 -6.48 1.73
N SER A 247 11.92 -6.45 2.27
CA SER A 247 11.43 -7.36 3.28
C SER A 247 10.07 -7.93 2.89
N GLY A 248 9.74 -9.09 3.46
CA GLY A 248 8.49 -9.79 3.18
C GLY A 248 8.62 -10.84 2.08
N LEU A 249 7.51 -11.12 1.42
CA LEU A 249 7.42 -12.16 0.40
C LEU A 249 7.00 -11.63 -0.97
N VAL A 250 6.80 -10.31 -1.08
CA VAL A 250 6.48 -9.64 -2.34
C VAL A 250 7.43 -8.46 -2.53
N PHE A 251 8.07 -8.39 -3.66
CA PHE A 251 9.12 -7.42 -4.00
C PHE A 251 8.72 -6.60 -5.22
N GLN A 252 9.39 -5.47 -5.46
CA GLN A 252 9.25 -4.71 -6.70
C GLN A 252 10.24 -5.20 -7.76
N ASP A 253 9.78 -5.29 -9.01
CA ASP A 253 10.59 -5.59 -10.19
C ASP A 253 11.13 -4.30 -10.80
N GLU A 254 12.36 -3.95 -10.46
CA GLU A 254 12.99 -2.74 -10.98
C GLU A 254 13.51 -2.88 -12.41
N SER A 255 13.45 -4.08 -13.01
CA SER A 255 13.88 -4.28 -14.39
C SER A 255 13.07 -3.47 -15.40
N PHE A 256 11.87 -3.03 -15.02
CA PHE A 256 11.00 -2.19 -15.84
C PHE A 256 11.27 -0.68 -15.72
N GLY A 257 12.21 -0.26 -14.85
CA GLY A 257 12.33 1.13 -14.49
C GLY A 257 11.21 1.62 -13.55
N SER A 258 11.38 2.81 -13.00
CA SER A 258 10.39 3.41 -12.09
C SER A 258 9.58 4.50 -12.79
N GLU A 259 8.30 4.25 -13.06
CA GLU A 259 7.38 5.24 -13.60
C GLU A 259 7.14 6.45 -12.65
N VAL A 260 7.55 6.31 -11.41
CA VAL A 260 7.45 7.36 -10.39
C VAL A 260 8.64 8.32 -10.44
N ARG A 261 9.80 7.87 -10.93
CA ARG A 261 11.07 8.61 -10.91
C ARG A 261 11.55 9.09 -12.29
N GLU A 262 10.99 8.57 -13.38
CA GLU A 262 11.38 8.93 -14.75
C GLU A 262 10.59 10.12 -15.28
N TRP A 263 11.04 11.33 -14.92
CA TRP A 263 10.51 12.58 -15.47
C TRP A 263 11.61 13.59 -15.69
#